data_b453634b9a824166c389b2c8d4ba59ee
#
_entry.id   b453634b9a824166c389b2c8d4ba59ee
#
_cell.length_a   1.000
_cell.length_b   1.000
_cell.length_c   1.000
_cell.angle_alpha   90.00
_cell.angle_beta   90.00
_cell.angle_gamma   90.00
#
_symmetry.space_group_name_H-M   'P 1'
#
loop_
_entity.id
_entity.type
_entity.pdbx_description
1 polymer ?
#
loop_
_entity_poly.entity_id
_entity_poly.type
_entity_poly.pdbx_seq_one_letter_code
_entity_poly.pdbx_strand_id
1 'polypeptide(L)'
;MQKVFAAYQARQLSLATSTHPFAQGVAWVDGELFPLHEARIPILDQGFMHSDLTYDVPSVWDSRFFRLDDHIARLEASCTKLRLVLPLPREEVKRILVDMVAQSGIRDAFVEVIVTRGLKGVRGSDPRDIVNRLYMFIQPYVWVMEPEIQPVGGSAIIARSVRRTPPGSMDPTVKNLQWGDLVRGLFEASDRGAAYPFLTDGDTNLTEGSGFNVVLVKDGTLYTPSRGVLEGITRKSVIDAAKINGFEINVQIVPVQMTYDADEIFMCTTAGGIMPITSLDGQLVNEGKLGPITKKIWDTYWAMHYEPAYSFQIAYPEDSGKLTNGCDH
;
A
#
# COMPACT_ATOMS: atom_id res chain seq x y z
N MET A 1 -11.84 13.90 -8.96
CA MET A 1 -10.45 13.42 -9.11
C MET A 1 -9.47 14.46 -9.63
N GLN A 2 -9.67 15.11 -10.79
CA GLN A 2 -8.72 16.11 -11.32
C GLN A 2 -8.31 17.18 -10.28
N LYS A 3 -9.26 17.72 -9.50
CA LYS A 3 -8.96 18.69 -8.45
C LYS A 3 -8.10 18.12 -7.31
N VAL A 4 -8.29 16.84 -6.97
CA VAL A 4 -7.51 16.15 -5.92
C VAL A 4 -6.06 16.00 -6.37
N PHE A 5 -5.83 15.56 -7.61
CA PHE A 5 -4.47 15.42 -8.15
C PHE A 5 -3.79 16.75 -8.41
N ALA A 6 -4.52 17.78 -8.86
CA ALA A 6 -3.95 19.13 -8.99
C ALA A 6 -3.50 19.71 -7.64
N ALA A 7 -4.27 19.50 -6.57
CA ALA A 7 -3.89 19.89 -5.22
C ALA A 7 -2.66 19.11 -4.73
N TYR A 8 -2.60 17.80 -4.98
CA TYR A 8 -1.41 16.99 -4.72
C TYR A 8 -0.17 17.53 -5.43
N GLN A 9 -0.24 17.78 -6.75
CA GLN A 9 0.88 18.34 -7.52
C GLN A 9 1.38 19.66 -6.94
N ALA A 10 0.47 20.55 -6.51
CA ALA A 10 0.85 21.81 -5.85
C ALA A 10 1.60 21.59 -4.54
N ARG A 11 1.18 20.61 -3.72
CA ARG A 11 1.89 20.25 -2.47
C ARG A 11 3.27 19.64 -2.75
N GLN A 12 3.40 18.82 -3.80
CA GLN A 12 4.68 18.24 -4.19
C GLN A 12 5.67 19.31 -4.69
N LEU A 13 5.23 20.31 -5.43
CA LEU A 13 6.07 21.43 -5.83
C LEU A 13 6.58 22.24 -4.63
N SER A 14 5.72 22.46 -3.62
CA SER A 14 6.12 23.12 -2.38
C SER A 14 7.15 22.28 -1.61
N LEU A 15 6.94 20.97 -1.53
CA LEU A 15 7.87 20.06 -0.87
C LEU A 15 9.24 19.99 -1.57
N ALA A 16 9.27 19.97 -2.90
CA ALA A 16 10.49 19.92 -3.70
C ALA A 16 11.40 21.16 -3.49
N THR A 17 10.85 22.29 -3.07
CA THR A 17 11.60 23.51 -2.77
C THR A 17 11.94 23.66 -1.27
N SER A 18 11.51 22.72 -0.44
CA SER A 18 11.76 22.76 1.00
C SER A 18 13.23 22.50 1.33
N THR A 19 13.78 23.29 2.24
CA THR A 19 15.13 23.10 2.81
C THR A 19 15.10 22.32 4.12
N HIS A 20 13.94 21.84 4.52
CA HIS A 20 13.80 21.05 5.75
C HIS A 20 14.58 19.73 5.64
N PRO A 21 15.38 19.33 6.66
CA PRO A 21 16.23 18.14 6.59
C PRO A 21 15.45 16.84 6.32
N PHE A 22 14.18 16.78 6.67
CA PHE A 22 13.30 15.62 6.46
C PHE A 22 12.35 15.74 5.27
N ALA A 23 12.48 16.78 4.43
CA ALA A 23 11.58 16.97 3.29
C ALA A 23 11.62 15.81 2.27
N GLN A 24 12.76 15.11 2.18
CA GLN A 24 12.93 13.92 1.32
C GLN A 24 12.63 12.60 2.04
N GLY A 25 12.23 12.68 3.30
CA GLY A 25 11.89 11.55 4.15
C GLY A 25 12.66 11.52 5.46
N VAL A 26 12.10 10.81 6.42
CA VAL A 26 12.63 10.60 7.75
C VAL A 26 12.51 9.14 8.14
N ALA A 27 13.51 8.59 8.81
CA ALA A 27 13.51 7.26 9.38
C ALA A 27 13.64 7.32 10.91
N TRP A 28 12.98 6.38 11.57
CA TRP A 28 13.14 6.09 12.99
C TRP A 28 13.86 4.75 13.15
N VAL A 29 15.03 4.77 13.76
CA VAL A 29 15.88 3.60 13.98
C VAL A 29 16.39 3.64 15.43
N ASP A 30 16.13 2.58 16.20
CA ASP A 30 16.61 2.42 17.57
C ASP A 30 16.29 3.62 18.51
N GLY A 31 15.14 4.30 18.29
CA GLY A 31 14.71 5.42 19.13
C GLY A 31 15.09 6.81 18.61
N GLU A 32 15.85 6.90 17.52
CA GLU A 32 16.36 8.15 16.97
C GLU A 32 15.81 8.43 15.58
N LEU A 33 15.70 9.71 15.21
CA LEU A 33 15.29 10.18 13.89
C LEU A 33 16.49 10.54 13.03
N PHE A 34 16.45 10.09 11.78
CA PHE A 34 17.48 10.38 10.76
C PHE A 34 16.82 10.88 9.49
N PRO A 35 17.46 11.77 8.71
CA PRO A 35 17.13 11.93 7.29
C PRO A 35 17.13 10.56 6.61
N LEU A 36 16.12 10.26 5.78
CA LEU A 36 15.92 8.91 5.25
C LEU A 36 17.19 8.37 4.54
N HIS A 37 17.89 9.21 3.80
CA HIS A 37 19.11 8.82 3.07
C HIS A 37 20.33 8.54 3.99
N GLU A 38 20.29 8.95 5.26
CA GLU A 38 21.32 8.69 6.26
C GLU A 38 21.01 7.47 7.12
N ALA A 39 19.76 7.02 7.14
CA ALA A 39 19.34 5.88 7.96
C ALA A 39 20.11 4.61 7.58
N ARG A 40 20.50 3.85 8.59
CA ARG A 40 21.23 2.58 8.43
C ARG A 40 20.61 1.53 9.35
N ILE A 41 20.51 0.32 8.83
CA ILE A 41 20.13 -0.86 9.62
C ILE A 41 21.32 -1.80 9.72
N PRO A 42 21.45 -2.57 10.81
CA PRO A 42 22.52 -3.56 10.94
C PRO A 42 22.39 -4.63 9.85
N ILE A 43 23.48 -4.89 9.12
CA ILE A 43 23.51 -5.91 8.05
C ILE A 43 23.21 -7.33 8.55
N LEU A 44 23.42 -7.61 9.84
CA LEU A 44 23.15 -8.91 10.46
C LEU A 44 21.69 -9.05 10.95
N ASP A 45 20.84 -8.06 10.71
CA ASP A 45 19.42 -8.19 11.02
C ASP A 45 18.79 -9.31 10.19
N GLN A 46 18.03 -10.18 10.85
CA GLN A 46 17.42 -11.34 10.19
C GLN A 46 16.35 -10.94 9.17
N GLY A 47 15.75 -9.77 9.32
CA GLY A 47 14.89 -9.17 8.30
C GLY A 47 15.63 -8.96 6.99
N PHE A 48 16.86 -8.42 7.04
CA PHE A 48 17.70 -8.26 5.84
C PHE A 48 18.27 -9.59 5.35
N MET A 49 18.80 -10.42 6.28
CA MET A 49 19.50 -11.66 5.92
C MET A 49 18.58 -12.77 5.39
N HIS A 50 17.36 -12.86 5.88
CA HIS A 50 16.45 -13.99 5.61
C HIS A 50 15.02 -13.58 5.32
N SER A 51 14.71 -12.30 5.20
CA SER A 51 13.34 -11.76 5.13
C SER A 51 12.46 -12.22 6.31
N ASP A 52 13.05 -12.49 7.50
CA ASP A 52 12.32 -12.85 8.71
C ASP A 52 11.79 -11.58 9.37
N LEU A 53 10.71 -11.06 8.76
CA LEU A 53 10.07 -9.80 9.11
C LEU A 53 8.63 -9.74 8.63
N THR A 54 7.90 -8.78 9.16
CA THR A 54 6.65 -8.26 8.58
C THR A 54 6.67 -6.75 8.56
N TYR A 55 5.87 -6.17 7.67
CA TYR A 55 5.74 -4.72 7.56
C TYR A 55 4.32 -4.32 7.22
N ASP A 56 4.00 -3.05 7.44
CA ASP A 56 2.76 -2.47 6.95
C ASP A 56 2.98 -1.07 6.39
N VAL A 57 2.08 -0.63 5.53
CA VAL A 57 2.22 0.62 4.77
C VAL A 57 0.95 1.45 4.89
N PRO A 58 0.77 2.22 5.97
CA PRO A 58 -0.22 3.28 6.00
C PRO A 58 0.19 4.46 5.10
N SER A 59 -0.76 5.32 4.77
CA SER A 59 -0.49 6.54 4.01
C SER A 59 -1.05 7.77 4.68
N VAL A 60 -0.42 8.89 4.38
CA VAL A 60 -0.93 10.23 4.65
C VAL A 60 -1.32 10.85 3.33
N TRP A 61 -2.50 11.44 3.28
CA TRP A 61 -3.00 12.19 2.14
C TRP A 61 -3.59 13.51 2.60
N ASP A 62 -3.12 14.59 2.03
CA ASP A 62 -3.54 15.93 2.40
C ASP A 62 -3.53 16.15 3.92
N SER A 63 -2.41 15.82 4.56
CA SER A 63 -2.20 15.95 6.01
C SER A 63 -3.12 15.04 6.87
N ARG A 64 -3.64 13.96 6.31
CA ARG A 64 -4.51 13.03 7.03
C ARG A 64 -3.96 11.61 6.96
N PHE A 65 -3.82 10.95 8.11
CA PHE A 65 -3.63 9.50 8.11
C PHE A 65 -4.93 8.81 7.68
N PHE A 66 -4.80 7.91 6.71
CA PHE A 66 -5.92 7.10 6.24
C PHE A 66 -5.85 5.68 6.82
N ARG A 67 -6.88 5.24 7.53
CA ARG A 67 -7.04 3.91 8.14
C ARG A 67 -5.82 3.41 8.94
N LEU A 68 -5.14 4.31 9.67
CA LEU A 68 -3.95 3.95 10.44
C LEU A 68 -4.21 2.78 11.40
N ASP A 69 -5.36 2.77 12.07
CA ASP A 69 -5.73 1.69 13.01
C ASP A 69 -5.88 0.32 12.33
N ASP A 70 -6.43 0.29 11.11
CA ASP A 70 -6.54 -0.95 10.32
C ASP A 70 -5.15 -1.47 9.92
N HIS A 71 -4.23 -0.58 9.53
CA HIS A 71 -2.86 -0.93 9.18
C HIS A 71 -2.09 -1.49 10.38
N ILE A 72 -2.15 -0.84 11.53
CA ILE A 72 -1.48 -1.32 12.74
C ILE A 72 -2.10 -2.66 13.22
N ALA A 73 -3.42 -2.81 13.15
CA ALA A 73 -4.07 -4.08 13.48
C ALA A 73 -3.60 -5.23 12.58
N ARG A 74 -3.41 -4.98 11.26
CA ARG A 74 -2.87 -5.98 10.33
C ARG A 74 -1.41 -6.29 10.62
N LEU A 75 -0.58 -5.30 10.97
CA LEU A 75 0.80 -5.50 11.39
C LEU A 75 0.88 -6.41 12.62
N GLU A 76 0.06 -6.16 13.66
CA GLU A 76 -0.01 -6.99 14.87
C GLU A 76 -0.45 -8.42 14.55
N ALA A 77 -1.46 -8.60 13.70
CA ALA A 77 -1.91 -9.91 13.26
C ALA A 77 -0.79 -10.66 12.51
N SER A 78 -0.03 -9.96 11.65
CA SER A 78 1.12 -10.51 10.94
C SER A 78 2.26 -10.87 11.89
N CYS A 79 2.58 -10.01 12.87
CA CYS A 79 3.53 -10.31 13.93
C CYS A 79 3.16 -11.60 14.68
N THR A 80 1.90 -11.73 15.07
CA THR A 80 1.39 -12.93 15.78
C THR A 80 1.61 -14.19 14.96
N LYS A 81 1.29 -14.18 13.67
CA LYS A 81 1.47 -15.32 12.76
C LYS A 81 2.94 -15.72 12.60
N LEU A 82 3.85 -14.74 12.56
CA LEU A 82 5.29 -14.98 12.48
C LEU A 82 5.95 -15.21 13.84
N ARG A 83 5.20 -15.18 14.95
CA ARG A 83 5.74 -15.22 16.32
C ARG A 83 6.77 -14.10 16.56
N LEU A 84 6.49 -12.94 16.05
CA LEU A 84 7.16 -11.68 16.37
C LEU A 84 6.38 -10.95 17.46
N VAL A 85 7.06 -10.14 18.23
CA VAL A 85 6.47 -9.23 19.21
C VAL A 85 6.68 -7.82 18.70
N LEU A 86 5.62 -7.02 18.63
CA LEU A 86 5.75 -5.60 18.33
C LEU A 86 6.57 -4.94 19.46
N PRO A 87 7.74 -4.34 19.17
CA PRO A 87 8.65 -3.87 20.23
C PRO A 87 8.12 -2.73 21.10
N LEU A 88 7.12 -1.99 20.60
CA LEU A 88 6.46 -0.90 21.32
C LEU A 88 4.94 -1.14 21.37
N PRO A 89 4.24 -0.61 22.39
CA PRO A 89 2.78 -0.61 22.41
C PRO A 89 2.19 0.09 21.17
N ARG A 90 1.04 -0.40 20.69
CA ARG A 90 0.32 0.14 19.52
C ARG A 90 0.21 1.66 19.54
N GLU A 91 -0.24 2.24 20.64
CA GLU A 91 -0.47 3.68 20.75
C GLU A 91 0.84 4.47 20.70
N GLU A 92 1.94 3.88 21.16
CA GLU A 92 3.26 4.50 21.05
C GLU A 92 3.76 4.48 19.60
N VAL A 93 3.59 3.37 18.87
CA VAL A 93 3.90 3.30 17.42
C VAL A 93 3.11 4.36 16.67
N LYS A 94 1.81 4.48 16.92
CA LYS A 94 0.95 5.49 16.27
C LYS A 94 1.43 6.90 16.60
N ARG A 95 1.75 7.19 17.86
CA ARG A 95 2.26 8.50 18.29
C ARG A 95 3.56 8.85 17.54
N ILE A 96 4.52 7.92 17.48
CA ILE A 96 5.79 8.15 16.78
C ILE A 96 5.54 8.42 15.30
N LEU A 97 4.67 7.65 14.63
CA LEU A 97 4.34 7.87 13.22
C LEU A 97 3.73 9.25 12.97
N VAL A 98 2.81 9.70 13.83
CA VAL A 98 2.20 11.03 13.74
C VAL A 98 3.26 12.11 13.92
N ASP A 99 4.12 11.96 14.93
CA ASP A 99 5.21 12.90 15.22
C ASP A 99 6.23 12.98 14.08
N MET A 100 6.60 11.83 13.48
CA MET A 100 7.51 11.77 12.34
C MET A 100 6.93 12.53 11.12
N VAL A 101 5.65 12.29 10.80
CA VAL A 101 4.98 12.98 9.69
C VAL A 101 4.92 14.48 9.98
N ALA A 102 4.48 14.88 11.17
CA ALA A 102 4.39 16.28 11.55
C ALA A 102 5.74 16.99 11.47
N GLN A 103 6.81 16.35 11.96
CA GLN A 103 8.17 16.90 11.93
C GLN A 103 8.76 16.95 10.53
N SER A 104 8.38 16.06 9.62
CA SER A 104 8.90 16.04 8.24
C SER A 104 8.35 17.17 7.36
N GLY A 105 7.19 17.72 7.71
CA GLY A 105 6.45 18.66 6.88
C GLY A 105 5.80 18.03 5.64
N ILE A 106 5.94 16.71 5.43
CA ILE A 106 5.37 16.00 4.27
C ILE A 106 3.86 15.86 4.46
N ARG A 107 3.08 16.37 3.52
CA ARG A 107 1.60 16.38 3.58
C ARG A 107 0.95 15.17 2.89
N ASP A 108 1.65 14.59 1.94
CA ASP A 108 1.28 13.34 1.26
C ASP A 108 2.45 12.39 1.40
N ALA A 109 2.28 11.32 2.17
CA ALA A 109 3.37 10.45 2.55
C ALA A 109 3.05 8.96 2.35
N PHE A 110 4.06 8.25 1.89
CA PHE A 110 4.19 6.81 2.03
C PHE A 110 4.87 6.56 3.38
N VAL A 111 4.24 5.75 4.22
CA VAL A 111 4.72 5.44 5.57
C VAL A 111 4.93 3.94 5.65
N GLU A 112 6.06 3.50 6.18
CA GLU A 112 6.33 2.08 6.36
C GLU A 112 6.76 1.77 7.80
N VAL A 113 6.19 0.71 8.35
CA VAL A 113 6.47 0.19 9.70
C VAL A 113 6.93 -1.25 9.55
N ILE A 114 8.14 -1.56 9.99
CA ILE A 114 8.79 -2.85 9.79
C ILE A 114 9.14 -3.45 11.15
N VAL A 115 8.72 -4.70 11.38
CA VAL A 115 9.12 -5.48 12.55
C VAL A 115 9.95 -6.66 12.08
N THR A 116 11.20 -6.73 12.52
CA THR A 116 12.12 -7.80 12.17
C THR A 116 12.33 -8.77 13.34
N ARG A 117 12.83 -9.98 13.03
CA ARG A 117 13.30 -10.90 14.06
C ARG A 117 14.42 -10.30 14.92
N GLY A 118 15.20 -9.37 14.39
CA GLY A 118 16.32 -8.73 15.07
C GLY A 118 17.67 -9.36 14.79
N LEU A 119 18.66 -9.05 15.62
CA LEU A 119 20.05 -9.47 15.42
C LEU A 119 20.28 -10.86 15.98
N LYS A 120 20.75 -11.77 15.14
CA LYS A 120 21.15 -13.11 15.56
C LYS A 120 22.63 -13.15 15.91
N GLY A 121 22.93 -13.44 17.20
CA GLY A 121 24.31 -13.57 17.67
C GLY A 121 24.92 -14.96 17.42
N VAL A 122 24.18 -16.02 17.74
CA VAL A 122 24.68 -17.41 17.65
C VAL A 122 23.83 -18.23 16.69
N ARG A 123 24.50 -18.94 15.77
CA ARG A 123 23.82 -19.84 14.82
C ARG A 123 23.26 -21.05 15.60
N GLY A 124 21.98 -21.36 15.34
CA GLY A 124 21.30 -22.52 15.97
C GLY A 124 20.53 -22.18 17.26
N SER A 125 20.55 -20.93 17.76
CA SER A 125 19.67 -20.49 18.85
C SER A 125 18.19 -20.51 18.43
N ASP A 126 17.29 -20.64 19.40
CA ASP A 126 15.85 -20.55 19.16
C ASP A 126 15.51 -19.15 18.62
N PRO A 127 14.81 -19.03 17.49
CA PRO A 127 14.42 -17.73 16.96
C PRO A 127 13.56 -16.89 17.92
N ARG A 128 12.88 -17.52 18.89
CA ARG A 128 12.06 -16.83 19.89
C ARG A 128 12.89 -16.08 20.94
N ASP A 129 14.16 -16.42 21.09
CA ASP A 129 15.08 -15.78 22.06
C ASP A 129 15.70 -14.48 21.50
N ILE A 130 15.44 -14.17 20.23
CA ILE A 130 15.96 -12.97 19.57
C ILE A 130 15.06 -11.79 19.88
N VAL A 131 15.65 -10.67 20.31
CA VAL A 131 14.93 -9.42 20.56
C VAL A 131 14.51 -8.82 19.23
N ASN A 132 13.19 -8.68 19.02
CA ASN A 132 12.64 -8.12 17.80
C ASN A 132 12.96 -6.62 17.68
N ARG A 133 13.12 -6.14 16.47
CA ARG A 133 13.41 -4.73 16.18
C ARG A 133 12.29 -4.08 15.39
N LEU A 134 12.16 -2.78 15.61
CA LEU A 134 11.20 -1.92 14.93
C LEU A 134 11.97 -0.88 14.14
N TYR A 135 11.61 -0.73 12.87
CA TYR A 135 12.07 0.34 12.00
C TYR A 135 10.86 1.02 11.37
N MET A 136 10.90 2.32 11.25
CA MET A 136 9.84 3.09 10.59
C MET A 136 10.48 4.10 9.67
N PHE A 137 9.82 4.37 8.54
CA PHE A 137 10.23 5.48 7.70
C PHE A 137 9.03 6.14 7.00
N ILE A 138 9.23 7.37 6.61
CA ILE A 138 8.29 8.20 5.90
C ILE A 138 9.02 8.82 4.73
N GLN A 139 8.40 8.81 3.58
CA GLN A 139 8.86 9.49 2.38
C GLN A 139 7.68 10.14 1.65
N PRO A 140 7.93 11.04 0.70
CA PRO A 140 6.88 11.53 -0.19
C PRO A 140 6.08 10.40 -0.80
N TYR A 141 4.79 10.64 -1.08
CA TYR A 141 3.88 9.61 -1.56
C TYR A 141 4.39 8.93 -2.82
N VAL A 142 4.30 7.60 -2.86
CA VAL A 142 4.78 6.75 -3.96
C VAL A 142 3.59 6.25 -4.76
N TRP A 143 3.73 6.20 -6.07
CA TRP A 143 2.70 5.73 -6.99
C TRP A 143 3.11 4.43 -7.68
N VAL A 144 2.25 3.42 -7.65
CA VAL A 144 2.36 2.22 -8.50
C VAL A 144 1.86 2.55 -9.92
N MET A 145 0.84 3.38 -10.03
CA MET A 145 0.39 3.98 -11.29
C MET A 145 0.25 5.48 -11.09
N GLU A 146 1.02 6.25 -11.85
CA GLU A 146 1.03 7.71 -11.75
C GLU A 146 -0.36 8.32 -11.95
N PRO A 147 -0.67 9.44 -11.28
CA PRO A 147 -1.97 10.09 -11.37
C PRO A 147 -2.42 10.44 -12.79
N GLU A 148 -1.46 10.77 -13.65
CA GLU A 148 -1.71 11.15 -15.06
C GLU A 148 -2.16 9.95 -15.90
N ILE A 149 -1.73 8.73 -15.52
CA ILE A 149 -2.07 7.49 -16.22
C ILE A 149 -3.41 6.95 -15.75
N GLN A 150 -3.79 7.16 -14.50
CA GLN A 150 -5.01 6.58 -13.93
C GLN A 150 -6.30 6.90 -14.72
N PRO A 151 -6.54 8.12 -15.25
CA PRO A 151 -7.72 8.40 -16.06
C PRO A 151 -7.78 7.67 -17.41
N VAL A 152 -6.60 7.26 -17.93
CA VAL A 152 -6.48 6.52 -19.19
C VAL A 152 -6.48 5.01 -18.95
N GLY A 153 -5.95 4.59 -17.77
CA GLY A 153 -5.76 3.20 -17.39
C GLY A 153 -4.46 2.60 -17.91
N GLY A 154 -4.06 1.50 -17.28
CA GLY A 154 -2.82 0.78 -17.57
C GLY A 154 -3.04 -0.52 -18.33
N SER A 155 -1.90 -1.15 -18.71
CA SER A 155 -1.86 -2.47 -19.34
C SER A 155 -1.38 -3.52 -18.35
N ALA A 156 -2.07 -4.67 -18.32
CA ALA A 156 -1.71 -5.81 -17.49
C ALA A 156 -1.58 -7.11 -18.32
N ILE A 157 -0.92 -8.08 -17.72
CA ILE A 157 -0.88 -9.46 -18.23
C ILE A 157 -1.32 -10.44 -17.14
N ILE A 158 -1.80 -11.62 -17.54
CA ILE A 158 -1.77 -12.79 -16.69
C ILE A 158 -0.37 -13.41 -16.80
N ALA A 159 0.37 -13.45 -15.69
CA ALA A 159 1.71 -14.04 -15.65
C ALA A 159 1.64 -15.56 -15.87
N ARG A 160 2.53 -16.10 -16.70
CA ARG A 160 2.56 -17.54 -17.09
C ARG A 160 3.86 -18.22 -16.68
N SER A 161 4.96 -17.47 -16.59
CA SER A 161 6.27 -18.01 -16.22
C SER A 161 6.47 -18.10 -14.71
N VAL A 162 5.61 -17.45 -13.93
CA VAL A 162 5.64 -17.41 -12.47
C VAL A 162 4.22 -17.44 -11.92
N ARG A 163 4.04 -18.12 -10.80
CA ARG A 163 2.81 -18.14 -10.02
C ARG A 163 3.05 -17.50 -8.65
N ARG A 164 1.97 -17.09 -7.99
CA ARG A 164 2.04 -16.63 -6.60
C ARG A 164 2.54 -17.75 -5.69
N THR A 165 3.43 -17.45 -4.77
CA THR A 165 3.90 -18.40 -3.76
C THR A 165 2.69 -19.03 -3.05
N PRO A 166 2.59 -20.37 -3.00
CA PRO A 166 1.44 -21.03 -2.41
C PRO A 166 1.26 -20.75 -0.93
N PRO A 167 0.04 -20.61 -0.40
CA PRO A 167 -0.22 -20.35 1.02
C PRO A 167 0.40 -21.35 2.00
N GLY A 168 0.63 -22.60 1.56
CA GLY A 168 1.32 -23.60 2.35
C GLY A 168 2.83 -23.38 2.49
N SER A 169 3.43 -22.56 1.62
CA SER A 169 4.86 -22.18 1.68
C SER A 169 5.04 -20.85 2.36
N MET A 170 4.11 -19.92 2.17
CA MET A 170 4.11 -18.60 2.78
C MET A 170 2.67 -18.11 2.93
N ASP A 171 2.29 -17.70 4.13
CA ASP A 171 0.96 -17.13 4.40
C ASP A 171 0.82 -15.79 3.65
N PRO A 172 -0.01 -15.67 2.61
CA PRO A 172 -0.16 -14.45 1.82
C PRO A 172 -0.83 -13.31 2.62
N THR A 173 -1.46 -13.64 3.74
CA THR A 173 -2.10 -12.67 4.63
C THR A 173 -1.11 -12.01 5.59
N VAL A 174 0.14 -12.50 5.63
CA VAL A 174 1.28 -11.83 6.28
C VAL A 174 1.95 -10.93 5.26
N LYS A 175 1.95 -9.62 5.51
CA LYS A 175 2.66 -8.68 4.64
C LYS A 175 4.17 -8.81 4.87
N ASN A 176 4.91 -9.25 3.84
CA ASN A 176 6.33 -9.59 3.93
C ASN A 176 7.13 -9.06 2.74
N LEU A 177 8.46 -9.06 2.82
CA LEU A 177 9.37 -8.61 1.76
C LEU A 177 9.89 -9.75 0.87
N GLN A 178 9.27 -10.92 0.89
CA GLN A 178 9.63 -12.03 0.01
C GLN A 178 8.95 -11.84 -1.37
N TRP A 179 9.51 -10.95 -2.16
CA TRP A 179 8.94 -10.49 -3.43
C TRP A 179 9.47 -11.23 -4.65
N GLY A 180 10.14 -12.37 -4.47
CA GLY A 180 10.78 -13.09 -5.58
C GLY A 180 9.82 -13.47 -6.72
N ASP A 181 8.62 -13.92 -6.40
CA ASP A 181 7.57 -14.21 -7.38
C ASP A 181 6.99 -12.95 -8.02
N LEU A 182 6.75 -11.91 -7.22
CA LEU A 182 6.20 -10.62 -7.67
C LEU A 182 7.17 -9.90 -8.62
N VAL A 183 8.47 -9.88 -8.30
CA VAL A 183 9.51 -9.28 -9.16
C VAL A 183 9.64 -10.05 -10.48
N ARG A 184 9.59 -11.39 -10.45
CA ARG A 184 9.58 -12.19 -11.68
C ARG A 184 8.37 -11.89 -12.56
N GLY A 185 7.20 -11.65 -11.94
CA GLY A 185 6.01 -11.19 -12.65
C GLY A 185 6.23 -9.84 -13.34
N LEU A 186 6.89 -8.89 -12.67
CA LEU A 186 7.22 -7.59 -13.27
C LEU A 186 8.13 -7.71 -14.50
N PHE A 187 9.14 -8.60 -14.44
CA PHE A 187 9.97 -8.87 -15.62
C PHE A 187 9.14 -9.46 -16.77
N GLU A 188 8.28 -10.45 -16.51
CA GLU A 188 7.42 -11.02 -17.54
C GLU A 188 6.48 -9.97 -18.15
N ALA A 189 5.89 -9.08 -17.33
CA ALA A 189 5.04 -8.00 -17.82
C ALA A 189 5.83 -7.08 -18.75
N SER A 190 7.02 -6.64 -18.34
CA SER A 190 7.91 -5.79 -19.13
C SER A 190 8.32 -6.45 -20.44
N ASP A 191 8.73 -7.72 -20.41
CA ASP A 191 9.13 -8.50 -21.60
C ASP A 191 7.99 -8.63 -22.62
N ARG A 192 6.73 -8.60 -22.14
CA ARG A 192 5.51 -8.67 -22.96
C ARG A 192 4.89 -7.31 -23.26
N GLY A 193 5.61 -6.21 -22.96
CA GLY A 193 5.18 -4.85 -23.26
C GLY A 193 4.01 -4.33 -22.40
N ALA A 194 3.80 -4.90 -21.22
CA ALA A 194 2.79 -4.45 -20.26
C ALA A 194 3.44 -3.89 -18.99
N ALA A 195 2.66 -3.12 -18.22
CA ALA A 195 3.14 -2.49 -17.00
C ALA A 195 2.94 -3.36 -15.75
N TYR A 196 1.88 -4.18 -15.70
CA TYR A 196 1.46 -4.83 -14.48
C TYR A 196 1.23 -6.34 -14.66
N PRO A 197 1.82 -7.20 -13.79
CA PRO A 197 1.53 -8.63 -13.77
C PRO A 197 0.37 -8.94 -12.82
N PHE A 198 -0.57 -9.76 -13.25
CA PHE A 198 -1.49 -10.46 -12.39
C PHE A 198 -1.00 -11.90 -12.24
N LEU A 199 -0.72 -12.32 -11.01
CA LEU A 199 -0.27 -13.66 -10.72
C LEU A 199 -1.46 -14.58 -10.46
N THR A 200 -1.22 -15.88 -10.61
CA THR A 200 -2.20 -16.95 -10.40
C THR A 200 -1.73 -17.93 -9.33
N ASP A 201 -2.60 -18.83 -8.91
CA ASP A 201 -2.27 -19.92 -8.00
C ASP A 201 -1.64 -21.15 -8.72
N GLY A 202 -1.41 -21.04 -10.02
CA GLY A 202 -0.91 -22.08 -10.90
C GLY A 202 -1.76 -22.22 -12.16
N ASP A 203 -2.11 -21.06 -12.76
CA ASP A 203 -2.84 -20.88 -14.01
C ASP A 203 -4.37 -21.14 -13.96
N THR A 204 -4.92 -21.39 -12.78
CA THR A 204 -6.35 -21.68 -12.62
C THR A 204 -7.13 -20.51 -12.03
N ASN A 205 -6.63 -19.91 -10.95
CA ASN A 205 -7.31 -18.83 -10.27
C ASN A 205 -6.41 -17.62 -10.14
N LEU A 206 -7.03 -16.44 -10.30
CA LEU A 206 -6.41 -15.15 -10.07
C LEU A 206 -6.05 -15.02 -8.59
N THR A 207 -4.90 -14.41 -8.30
CA THR A 207 -4.50 -14.01 -6.97
C THR A 207 -4.34 -12.50 -6.89
N GLU A 208 -3.14 -12.01 -6.88
CA GLU A 208 -2.81 -10.59 -6.77
C GLU A 208 -1.63 -10.24 -7.67
N GLY A 209 -1.24 -8.98 -7.71
CA GLY A 209 -0.03 -8.56 -8.41
C GLY A 209 1.02 -7.98 -7.47
N SER A 210 2.01 -7.32 -8.06
CA SER A 210 3.20 -6.81 -7.36
C SER A 210 2.85 -5.60 -6.48
N GLY A 211 2.39 -5.88 -5.27
CA GLY A 211 2.03 -4.85 -4.28
C GLY A 211 0.61 -4.31 -4.38
N PHE A 212 -0.30 -4.99 -5.08
CA PHE A 212 -1.70 -4.58 -5.23
C PHE A 212 -2.64 -5.79 -5.29
N ASN A 213 -3.89 -5.58 -4.86
CA ASN A 213 -4.99 -6.51 -5.11
C ASN A 213 -5.68 -6.19 -6.44
N VAL A 214 -6.38 -7.18 -7.01
CA VAL A 214 -7.15 -7.06 -8.25
C VAL A 214 -8.63 -7.15 -7.96
N VAL A 215 -9.42 -6.33 -8.66
CA VAL A 215 -10.88 -6.33 -8.62
C VAL A 215 -11.40 -6.33 -10.05
N LEU A 216 -12.36 -7.21 -10.32
CA LEU A 216 -13.06 -7.32 -11.59
C LEU A 216 -14.47 -6.78 -11.43
N VAL A 217 -15.01 -6.19 -12.49
CA VAL A 217 -16.43 -5.89 -12.60
C VAL A 217 -17.00 -6.74 -13.73
N LYS A 218 -18.08 -7.47 -13.45
CA LYS A 218 -18.81 -8.23 -14.44
C LYS A 218 -20.31 -8.13 -14.18
N ASP A 219 -21.09 -7.79 -15.19
CA ASP A 219 -22.55 -7.63 -15.09
C ASP A 219 -22.98 -6.74 -13.90
N GLY A 220 -22.22 -5.65 -13.65
CA GLY A 220 -22.47 -4.70 -12.57
C GLY A 220 -22.04 -5.14 -11.17
N THR A 221 -21.53 -6.37 -10.99
CA THR A 221 -21.07 -6.94 -9.72
C THR A 221 -19.54 -6.92 -9.67
N LEU A 222 -18.98 -6.59 -8.49
CA LEU A 222 -17.54 -6.61 -8.26
C LEU A 222 -17.09 -7.97 -7.71
N TYR A 223 -15.91 -8.41 -8.12
CA TYR A 223 -15.29 -9.66 -7.69
C TYR A 223 -13.82 -9.44 -7.33
N THR A 224 -13.38 -10.00 -6.21
CA THR A 224 -11.96 -9.94 -5.81
C THR A 224 -11.54 -11.28 -5.19
N PRO A 225 -10.30 -11.75 -5.46
CA PRO A 225 -9.82 -13.02 -4.95
C PRO A 225 -9.84 -13.09 -3.42
N SER A 226 -10.28 -14.25 -2.89
CA SER A 226 -10.31 -14.55 -1.44
C SER A 226 -9.11 -15.36 -0.97
N ARG A 227 -8.31 -15.96 -1.89
CA ARG A 227 -7.23 -16.89 -1.56
C ARG A 227 -5.96 -16.55 -2.30
N GLY A 228 -4.80 -16.76 -1.65
CA GLY A 228 -3.49 -16.49 -2.24
C GLY A 228 -3.16 -15.00 -2.33
N VAL A 229 -3.81 -14.17 -1.54
CA VAL A 229 -3.71 -12.70 -1.59
C VAL A 229 -3.52 -12.10 -0.20
N LEU A 230 -2.92 -10.93 -0.15
CA LEU A 230 -2.95 -10.09 1.03
C LEU A 230 -4.37 -9.50 1.22
N GLU A 231 -4.84 -9.48 2.46
CA GLU A 231 -6.07 -8.77 2.83
C GLU A 231 -5.79 -7.25 2.87
N GLY A 232 -5.76 -6.64 1.68
CA GLY A 232 -5.36 -5.24 1.49
C GLY A 232 -6.30 -4.26 2.20
N ILE A 233 -5.73 -3.22 2.85
CA ILE A 233 -6.53 -2.16 3.48
C ILE A 233 -7.24 -1.32 2.41
N THR A 234 -6.60 -1.07 1.27
CA THR A 234 -7.28 -0.44 0.14
C THR A 234 -8.38 -1.34 -0.44
N ARG A 235 -8.17 -2.67 -0.52
CA ARG A 235 -9.22 -3.61 -0.88
C ARG A 235 -10.41 -3.58 0.12
N LYS A 236 -10.14 -3.45 1.43
CA LYS A 236 -11.17 -3.21 2.45
C LYS A 236 -11.94 -1.92 2.15
N SER A 237 -11.23 -0.86 1.76
CA SER A 237 -11.86 0.41 1.36
C SER A 237 -12.70 0.27 0.08
N VAL A 238 -12.29 -0.57 -0.88
CA VAL A 238 -13.09 -0.89 -2.08
C VAL A 238 -14.39 -1.58 -1.68
N ILE A 239 -14.35 -2.52 -0.73
CA ILE A 239 -15.54 -3.21 -0.23
C ILE A 239 -16.52 -2.22 0.43
N ASP A 240 -15.98 -1.30 1.25
CA ASP A 240 -16.79 -0.24 1.86
C ASP A 240 -17.35 0.73 0.81
N ALA A 241 -16.53 1.14 -0.18
CA ALA A 241 -16.95 2.01 -1.27
C ALA A 241 -18.03 1.37 -2.16
N ALA A 242 -17.94 0.05 -2.41
CA ALA A 242 -18.97 -0.69 -3.12
C ALA A 242 -20.30 -0.64 -2.37
N LYS A 243 -20.30 -0.89 -1.06
CA LYS A 243 -21.49 -0.80 -0.20
C LYS A 243 -22.09 0.60 -0.18
N ILE A 244 -21.25 1.64 -0.04
CA ILE A 244 -21.70 3.05 -0.05
C ILE A 244 -22.44 3.39 -1.37
N ASN A 245 -21.99 2.81 -2.50
CA ASN A 245 -22.58 3.06 -3.80
C ASN A 245 -23.68 2.05 -4.19
N GLY A 246 -24.03 1.09 -3.32
CA GLY A 246 -25.06 0.09 -3.60
C GLY A 246 -24.63 -0.99 -4.59
N PHE A 247 -23.32 -1.21 -4.80
CA PHE A 247 -22.80 -2.28 -5.63
C PHE A 247 -22.62 -3.57 -4.81
N GLU A 248 -22.97 -4.69 -5.42
CA GLU A 248 -22.60 -5.99 -4.90
C GLU A 248 -21.10 -6.24 -5.10
N ILE A 249 -20.44 -6.80 -4.07
CA ILE A 249 -19.04 -7.21 -4.14
C ILE A 249 -18.86 -8.60 -3.52
N ASN A 250 -18.27 -9.50 -4.30
CA ASN A 250 -18.02 -10.88 -3.93
C ASN A 250 -16.52 -11.12 -3.68
N VAL A 251 -16.19 -11.52 -2.46
CA VAL A 251 -14.84 -11.96 -2.08
C VAL A 251 -14.83 -13.48 -2.18
N GLN A 252 -14.30 -14.02 -3.28
CA GLN A 252 -14.38 -15.44 -3.61
C GLN A 252 -13.17 -15.94 -4.40
N ILE A 253 -13.11 -17.21 -4.71
CA ILE A 253 -12.17 -17.73 -5.72
C ILE A 253 -12.58 -17.15 -7.07
N VAL A 254 -11.64 -16.52 -7.78
CA VAL A 254 -11.84 -15.90 -9.09
C VAL A 254 -11.07 -16.70 -10.14
N PRO A 255 -11.74 -17.46 -11.01
CA PRO A 255 -11.07 -18.12 -12.11
C PRO A 255 -10.40 -17.13 -13.06
N VAL A 256 -9.21 -17.47 -13.59
CA VAL A 256 -8.49 -16.63 -14.57
C VAL A 256 -9.38 -16.26 -15.75
N GLN A 257 -10.23 -17.18 -16.23
CA GLN A 257 -11.14 -16.89 -17.33
C GLN A 257 -12.07 -15.70 -17.05
N MET A 258 -12.54 -15.54 -15.80
CA MET A 258 -13.38 -14.38 -15.43
C MET A 258 -12.65 -13.05 -15.63
N THR A 259 -11.31 -13.02 -15.57
CA THR A 259 -10.53 -11.81 -15.82
C THR A 259 -10.62 -11.37 -17.28
N TYR A 260 -10.65 -12.35 -18.22
CA TYR A 260 -10.84 -12.06 -19.65
C TYR A 260 -12.29 -11.71 -20.01
N ASP A 261 -13.24 -12.18 -19.20
CA ASP A 261 -14.68 -11.96 -19.39
C ASP A 261 -15.18 -10.71 -18.63
N ALA A 262 -14.31 -9.98 -17.96
CA ALA A 262 -14.66 -8.82 -17.15
C ALA A 262 -15.01 -7.60 -18.01
N ASP A 263 -16.04 -6.85 -17.61
CA ASP A 263 -16.40 -5.58 -18.21
C ASP A 263 -15.42 -4.46 -17.85
N GLU A 264 -14.94 -4.47 -16.57
CA GLU A 264 -13.95 -3.52 -16.07
C GLU A 264 -12.96 -4.26 -15.16
N ILE A 265 -11.71 -3.79 -15.12
CA ILE A 265 -10.67 -4.29 -14.25
C ILE A 265 -9.99 -3.10 -13.58
N PHE A 266 -9.70 -3.24 -12.28
CA PHE A 266 -8.82 -2.29 -11.59
C PHE A 266 -7.97 -2.98 -10.53
N MET A 267 -6.83 -2.36 -10.26
CA MET A 267 -5.95 -2.69 -9.15
C MET A 267 -6.21 -1.75 -7.98
N CYS A 268 -5.87 -2.19 -6.75
CA CYS A 268 -5.96 -1.31 -5.59
C CYS A 268 -4.82 -1.55 -4.58
N THR A 269 -4.21 -0.45 -4.14
CA THR A 269 -3.10 -0.44 -3.17
C THR A 269 -3.02 0.90 -2.44
N THR A 270 -2.36 0.93 -1.29
CA THR A 270 -2.07 2.19 -0.58
C THR A 270 -1.25 3.15 -1.44
N ALA A 271 -0.30 2.63 -2.23
CA ALA A 271 0.56 3.40 -3.12
C ALA A 271 -0.09 3.62 -4.50
N GLY A 272 -1.24 4.27 -4.55
CA GLY A 272 -1.91 4.58 -5.83
C GLY A 272 -3.43 4.60 -5.77
N GLY A 273 -4.04 4.08 -4.69
CA GLY A 273 -5.50 4.02 -4.56
C GLY A 273 -6.10 3.01 -5.54
N ILE A 274 -7.04 3.47 -6.35
CA ILE A 274 -7.75 2.69 -7.37
C ILE A 274 -7.11 2.97 -8.73
N MET A 275 -6.63 1.93 -9.39
CA MET A 275 -5.83 2.03 -10.61
C MET A 275 -6.47 1.21 -11.74
N PRO A 276 -7.15 1.85 -12.70
CA PRO A 276 -7.85 1.16 -13.78
C PRO A 276 -6.91 0.40 -14.71
N ILE A 277 -7.35 -0.77 -15.20
CA ILE A 277 -6.69 -1.54 -16.25
C ILE A 277 -7.60 -1.55 -17.47
N THR A 278 -7.09 -1.02 -18.57
CA THR A 278 -7.80 -0.87 -19.83
C THR A 278 -7.28 -1.77 -20.95
N SER A 279 -6.23 -2.55 -20.66
CA SER A 279 -5.72 -3.61 -21.55
C SER A 279 -5.22 -4.81 -20.74
N LEU A 280 -5.61 -6.01 -21.14
CA LEU A 280 -5.19 -7.28 -20.54
C LEU A 280 -4.66 -8.21 -21.63
N ASP A 281 -3.41 -8.68 -21.53
CA ASP A 281 -2.75 -9.54 -22.54
C ASP A 281 -2.87 -8.98 -23.97
N GLY A 282 -2.81 -7.64 -24.12
CA GLY A 282 -2.95 -6.96 -25.39
C GLY A 282 -4.38 -6.78 -25.89
N GLN A 283 -5.38 -7.30 -25.18
CA GLN A 283 -6.80 -7.10 -25.50
C GLN A 283 -7.37 -5.90 -24.73
N LEU A 284 -8.21 -5.12 -25.37
CA LEU A 284 -8.86 -3.98 -24.72
C LEU A 284 -9.91 -4.44 -23.71
N VAL A 285 -9.90 -3.85 -22.53
CA VAL A 285 -10.93 -3.96 -21.50
C VAL A 285 -11.77 -2.70 -21.58
N ASN A 286 -13.11 -2.81 -21.61
CA ASN A 286 -14.03 -1.67 -21.75
C ASN A 286 -13.66 -0.72 -22.91
N GLU A 287 -13.39 -1.28 -24.09
CA GLU A 287 -12.96 -0.49 -25.27
C GLU A 287 -11.70 0.36 -25.04
N GLY A 288 -10.86 0.01 -24.08
CA GLY A 288 -9.68 0.78 -23.70
C GLY A 288 -9.96 2.03 -22.87
N LYS A 289 -11.08 2.08 -22.17
CA LYS A 289 -11.54 3.24 -21.40
C LYS A 289 -11.76 2.90 -19.93
N LEU A 290 -11.64 3.91 -19.08
CA LEU A 290 -12.04 3.83 -17.67
C LEU A 290 -13.54 3.48 -17.57
N GLY A 291 -13.85 2.39 -16.87
CA GLY A 291 -15.22 1.95 -16.67
C GLY A 291 -15.99 2.80 -15.65
N PRO A 292 -17.32 2.89 -15.79
CA PRO A 292 -18.15 3.75 -14.94
C PRO A 292 -18.20 3.29 -13.47
N ILE A 293 -18.18 1.98 -13.19
CA ILE A 293 -18.19 1.45 -11.84
C ILE A 293 -16.82 1.69 -11.18
N THR A 294 -15.73 1.40 -11.88
CA THR A 294 -14.37 1.70 -11.43
C THR A 294 -14.22 3.19 -11.10
N LYS A 295 -14.74 4.08 -11.98
CA LYS A 295 -14.73 5.52 -11.72
C LYS A 295 -15.47 5.89 -10.44
N LYS A 296 -16.63 5.29 -10.20
CA LYS A 296 -17.44 5.54 -9.01
C LYS A 296 -16.70 5.10 -7.73
N ILE A 297 -16.08 3.90 -7.74
CA ILE A 297 -15.27 3.39 -6.65
C ILE A 297 -14.05 4.31 -6.41
N TRP A 298 -13.39 4.74 -7.49
CA TRP A 298 -12.26 5.67 -7.45
C TRP A 298 -12.61 7.01 -6.78
N ASP A 299 -13.72 7.62 -7.21
CA ASP A 299 -14.19 8.88 -6.62
C ASP A 299 -14.55 8.71 -5.14
N THR A 300 -15.24 7.62 -4.78
CA THR A 300 -15.62 7.32 -3.39
C THR A 300 -14.40 7.05 -2.52
N TYR A 301 -13.42 6.26 -3.00
CA TYR A 301 -12.20 5.95 -2.27
C TYR A 301 -11.44 7.22 -1.86
N TRP A 302 -11.25 8.17 -2.78
CA TRP A 302 -10.55 9.41 -2.46
C TRP A 302 -11.38 10.33 -1.56
N ALA A 303 -12.70 10.31 -1.67
CA ALA A 303 -13.58 11.04 -0.75
C ALA A 303 -13.48 10.50 0.70
N MET A 304 -13.33 9.19 0.87
CA MET A 304 -13.16 8.56 2.20
C MET A 304 -11.93 9.09 2.97
N HIS A 305 -10.91 9.63 2.29
CA HIS A 305 -9.75 10.25 2.95
C HIS A 305 -10.11 11.49 3.76
N TYR A 306 -11.26 12.10 3.52
CA TYR A 306 -11.74 13.28 4.24
C TYR A 306 -12.83 12.97 5.27
N GLU A 307 -13.25 11.70 5.37
CA GLU A 307 -14.28 11.26 6.31
C GLU A 307 -13.66 10.85 7.65
N PRO A 308 -14.16 11.41 8.79
CA PRO A 308 -13.62 11.09 10.12
C PRO A 308 -13.68 9.61 10.51
N ALA A 309 -14.58 8.83 9.89
CA ALA A 309 -14.67 7.38 10.11
C ALA A 309 -13.45 6.61 9.58
N TYR A 310 -12.70 7.19 8.64
CA TYR A 310 -11.57 6.53 7.98
C TYR A 310 -10.25 7.27 8.13
N SER A 311 -10.26 8.53 8.54
CA SER A 311 -9.06 9.36 8.59
C SER A 311 -9.09 10.36 9.74
N PHE A 312 -7.91 10.82 10.12
CA PHE A 312 -7.77 11.93 11.07
C PHE A 312 -6.69 12.90 10.62
N GLN A 313 -6.89 14.17 10.96
CA GLN A 313 -5.99 15.28 10.62
C GLN A 313 -4.74 15.25 11.49
N ILE A 314 -3.57 15.44 10.87
CA ILE A 314 -2.29 15.63 11.57
C ILE A 314 -2.09 17.13 11.82
N ALA A 315 -1.68 17.49 13.04
CA ALA A 315 -1.28 18.84 13.38
C ALA A 315 0.22 19.02 13.06
N TYR A 316 0.55 20.04 12.29
CA TYR A 316 1.93 20.37 11.95
C TYR A 316 2.41 21.60 12.73
N PRO A 317 3.67 21.65 13.20
CA PRO A 317 4.20 22.79 13.94
C PRO A 317 4.09 24.12 13.19
N GLU A 318 4.25 24.09 11.87
CA GLU A 318 4.19 25.28 11.00
C GLU A 318 2.79 25.90 10.89
N ASP A 319 1.74 25.12 11.16
CA ASP A 319 0.36 25.60 11.10
C ASP A 319 -0.04 26.36 12.35
N SER A 320 0.67 26.16 13.48
CA SER A 320 0.41 26.82 14.77
C SER A 320 0.66 28.33 14.72
N GLY A 321 1.56 28.79 13.84
CA GLY A 321 1.86 30.22 13.65
C GLY A 321 0.83 31.00 12.82
N LYS A 322 -0.03 30.30 12.06
CA LYS A 322 -1.03 30.92 11.18
C LYS A 322 -2.36 31.22 11.88
N LEU A 323 -2.62 30.56 13.03
CA LEU A 323 -3.87 30.72 13.78
C LEU A 323 -3.87 31.98 14.71
N THR A 324 -2.71 32.63 14.92
CA THR A 324 -2.59 33.81 15.79
C THR A 324 -2.73 35.16 15.06
N ASN A 325 -2.79 35.19 13.73
CA ASN A 325 -2.89 36.44 12.95
C ASN A 325 -4.29 36.73 12.37
N GLY A 326 -5.33 36.07 12.87
CA GLY A 326 -6.70 36.19 12.36
C GLY A 326 -7.73 36.84 13.31
N CYS A 327 -7.29 37.56 14.38
CA CYS A 327 -8.17 38.33 15.25
C CYS A 327 -7.49 39.63 15.62
N ASP A 328 -7.46 40.57 14.69
CA ASP A 328 -7.42 42.03 14.98
C ASP A 328 -7.88 42.76 13.71
N HIS A 329 -9.15 43.11 13.67
CA HIS A 329 -9.85 44.32 13.24
C HIS A 329 -11.29 43.99 12.81
#